data_6e7b33c9b212e88f5d87f465495c8805
#
_entry.id   6e7b33c9b212e88f5d87f465495c8805
#
_cell.length_a   1.000
_cell.length_b   1.000
_cell.length_c   1.000
_cell.angle_alpha   90.00
_cell.angle_beta   90.00
_cell.angle_gamma   90.00
#
_symmetry.space_group_name_H-M   'P 1'
#
loop_
_entity.id
_entity.type
_entity.pdbx_description
1 polymer ?
#
loop_
_entity_poly.entity_id
_entity_poly.type
_entity_poly.pdbx_seq_one_letter_code
_entity_poly.pdbx_strand_id
1 'polypeptide(L)'
;MYSPMLKKHPRRPFEISLAELLEYMIAESDNNAADILLEYSGGTGQLEKFLHDLGFSGIDIRVNEKQMNQKAENQYLNQAAPSDVAGLIKLVFEKDVLSAEHRKFLADIMIKTSTGADKIKLGLPPGVIFGHKTGSSSRTADGIKIADNDAGFVTLTNGSTYYIAVMITESKHDDRANAALAAQISQTVYNYLTTEKTD
;
A
#
# COMPACT_ATOMS: atom_id res chain seq x y z
N MET A 1 -15.94 -2.57 9.49
CA MET A 1 -14.66 -2.09 8.94
C MET A 1 -13.55 -2.36 9.94
N TYR A 2 -12.39 -2.76 9.47
CA TYR A 2 -11.19 -2.94 10.29
C TYR A 2 -10.69 -1.57 10.77
N SER A 3 -10.47 -1.40 12.09
CA SER A 3 -10.00 -0.14 12.66
C SER A 3 -9.31 -0.32 14.00
N PRO A 4 -7.99 -0.47 14.00
CA PRO A 4 -7.15 -0.42 15.21
C PRO A 4 -7.31 0.90 15.98
N MET A 5 -7.41 2.03 15.27
CA MET A 5 -7.65 3.35 15.85
C MET A 5 -8.89 3.36 16.75
N LEU A 6 -10.03 2.88 16.24
CA LEU A 6 -11.26 2.87 17.01
C LEU A 6 -11.22 1.89 18.20
N LYS A 7 -10.43 0.83 18.11
CA LYS A 7 -10.20 -0.10 19.24
C LYS A 7 -9.37 0.57 20.34
N LYS A 8 -8.36 1.35 19.97
CA LYS A 8 -7.47 2.05 20.91
C LYS A 8 -8.17 3.25 21.58
N HIS A 9 -9.13 3.87 20.87
CA HIS A 9 -9.91 5.00 21.37
C HIS A 9 -11.41 4.62 21.55
N PRO A 10 -11.77 3.84 22.58
CA PRO A 10 -13.14 3.36 22.78
C PRO A 10 -14.12 4.46 23.21
N ARG A 11 -13.62 5.54 23.84
CA ARG A 11 -14.44 6.69 24.25
C ARG A 11 -14.53 7.69 23.12
N ARG A 12 -15.75 8.22 22.86
CA ARG A 12 -15.98 9.15 21.75
C ARG A 12 -16.86 10.32 22.21
N PRO A 13 -16.68 11.52 21.63
CA PRO A 13 -15.66 11.87 20.63
C PRO A 13 -14.24 11.85 21.21
N PHE A 14 -13.21 11.76 20.34
CA PHE A 14 -11.80 11.93 20.71
C PHE A 14 -11.10 12.79 19.65
N GLU A 15 -10.02 13.44 20.05
CA GLU A 15 -9.16 14.21 19.16
C GLU A 15 -7.98 13.34 18.70
N ILE A 16 -7.57 13.53 17.45
CA ILE A 16 -6.44 12.84 16.85
C ILE A 16 -5.76 13.79 15.85
N SER A 17 -4.44 13.78 15.81
CA SER A 17 -3.69 14.58 14.86
C SER A 17 -3.71 13.98 13.45
N LEU A 18 -3.47 14.82 12.42
CA LEU A 18 -3.34 14.37 11.04
C LEU A 18 -2.20 13.35 10.89
N ALA A 19 -1.09 13.55 11.60
CA ALA A 19 0.05 12.64 11.59
C ALA A 19 -0.33 11.24 12.12
N GLU A 20 -1.08 11.17 13.23
CA GLU A 20 -1.57 9.91 13.77
C GLU A 20 -2.56 9.22 12.84
N LEU A 21 -3.46 9.99 12.16
CA LEU A 21 -4.36 9.41 11.15
C LEU A 21 -3.59 8.79 10.00
N LEU A 22 -2.54 9.46 9.50
CA LEU A 22 -1.67 8.93 8.46
C LEU A 22 -0.93 7.66 8.92
N GLU A 23 -0.44 7.63 10.16
CA GLU A 23 0.22 6.46 10.73
C GLU A 23 -0.76 5.27 10.85
N TYR A 24 -1.98 5.49 11.37
CA TYR A 24 -3.01 4.45 11.41
C TYR A 24 -3.39 3.93 10.03
N MET A 25 -3.58 4.82 9.04
CA MET A 25 -3.92 4.42 7.68
C MET A 25 -2.81 3.58 7.04
N ILE A 26 -1.56 4.01 7.14
CA ILE A 26 -0.44 3.36 6.42
C ILE A 26 0.10 2.18 7.21
N ALA A 27 0.52 2.38 8.47
CA ALA A 27 1.22 1.36 9.23
C ALA A 27 0.30 0.25 9.77
N GLU A 28 -0.95 0.58 10.11
CA GLU A 28 -1.92 -0.36 10.68
C GLU A 28 -3.09 -0.69 9.75
N SER A 29 -3.12 -0.10 8.55
CA SER A 29 -4.18 -0.32 7.54
C SER A 29 -5.59 -0.02 8.06
N ASP A 30 -5.74 1.10 8.79
CA ASP A 30 -7.02 1.50 9.40
C ASP A 30 -7.98 2.08 8.36
N ASN A 31 -9.11 1.41 8.11
CA ASN A 31 -10.08 1.82 7.11
C ASN A 31 -10.84 3.10 7.47
N ASN A 32 -11.06 3.37 8.77
CA ASN A 32 -11.72 4.61 9.17
C ASN A 32 -10.78 5.80 9.04
N ALA A 33 -9.49 5.62 9.35
CA ALA A 33 -8.49 6.65 9.12
C ALA A 33 -8.36 6.97 7.61
N ALA A 34 -8.39 5.94 6.76
CA ALA A 34 -8.38 6.10 5.30
C ALA A 34 -9.59 6.92 4.81
N ASP A 35 -10.80 6.60 5.25
CA ASP A 35 -12.02 7.31 4.85
C ASP A 35 -12.02 8.77 5.34
N ILE A 36 -11.57 9.03 6.58
CA ILE A 36 -11.45 10.39 7.12
C ILE A 36 -10.47 11.22 6.28
N LEU A 37 -9.30 10.65 5.96
CA LEU A 37 -8.28 11.34 5.15
C LEU A 37 -8.76 11.57 3.71
N LEU A 38 -9.46 10.60 3.14
CA LEU A 38 -10.05 10.72 1.81
C LEU A 38 -11.12 11.84 1.76
N GLU A 39 -11.98 11.92 2.77
CA GLU A 39 -12.97 12.99 2.89
C GLU A 39 -12.30 14.35 3.07
N TYR A 40 -11.28 14.42 3.94
CA TYR A 40 -10.49 15.63 4.16
C TYR A 40 -9.79 16.14 2.89
N SER A 41 -9.38 15.25 1.99
CA SER A 41 -8.76 15.57 0.70
C SER A 41 -9.76 15.88 -0.43
N GLY A 42 -11.07 15.91 -0.14
CA GLY A 42 -12.12 16.24 -1.11
C GLY A 42 -12.80 15.04 -1.77
N GLY A 43 -12.56 13.83 -1.24
CA GLY A 43 -13.21 12.59 -1.68
C GLY A 43 -12.54 11.92 -2.87
N THR A 44 -13.16 10.80 -3.29
CA THR A 44 -12.59 9.91 -4.32
C THR A 44 -12.33 10.63 -5.65
N GLY A 45 -13.30 11.37 -6.16
CA GLY A 45 -13.17 12.02 -7.46
C GLY A 45 -12.09 13.09 -7.52
N GLN A 46 -11.86 13.83 -6.41
CA GLN A 46 -10.80 14.82 -6.37
C GLN A 46 -9.42 14.17 -6.28
N LEU A 47 -9.30 13.11 -5.48
CA LEU A 47 -8.07 12.33 -5.38
C LEU A 47 -7.73 11.65 -6.71
N GLU A 48 -8.69 11.00 -7.37
CA GLU A 48 -8.50 10.38 -8.69
C GLU A 48 -8.02 11.40 -9.71
N LYS A 49 -8.73 12.54 -9.80
CA LYS A 49 -8.33 13.63 -10.72
C LYS A 49 -6.89 14.09 -10.44
N PHE A 50 -6.53 14.29 -9.18
CA PHE A 50 -5.17 14.70 -8.80
C PHE A 50 -4.11 13.67 -9.25
N LEU A 51 -4.38 12.37 -9.08
CA LEU A 51 -3.46 11.32 -9.53
C LEU A 51 -3.33 11.27 -11.06
N HIS A 52 -4.45 11.45 -11.78
CA HIS A 52 -4.43 11.52 -13.25
C HIS A 52 -3.67 12.74 -13.75
N ASP A 53 -3.84 13.91 -13.11
CA ASP A 53 -3.09 15.13 -13.44
C ASP A 53 -1.57 14.96 -13.21
N LEU A 54 -1.16 14.07 -12.28
CA LEU A 54 0.23 13.68 -12.07
C LEU A 54 0.74 12.63 -13.08
N GLY A 55 -0.11 12.13 -13.98
CA GLY A 55 0.24 11.16 -15.03
C GLY A 55 -0.07 9.70 -14.70
N PHE A 56 -0.74 9.41 -13.57
CA PHE A 56 -1.09 8.04 -13.14
C PHE A 56 -2.53 7.71 -13.52
N SER A 57 -2.82 7.69 -14.82
CA SER A 57 -4.17 7.44 -15.36
C SER A 57 -4.65 5.98 -15.21
N GLY A 58 -3.78 5.06 -14.84
CA GLY A 58 -4.14 3.68 -14.53
C GLY A 58 -4.52 3.45 -13.07
N ILE A 59 -4.80 4.53 -12.29
CA ILE A 59 -5.32 4.45 -10.91
C ILE A 59 -6.72 5.04 -10.88
N ASP A 60 -7.73 4.20 -10.65
CA ASP A 60 -9.13 4.57 -10.48
C ASP A 60 -9.54 4.46 -9.00
N ILE A 61 -10.11 5.53 -8.44
CA ILE A 61 -10.61 5.60 -7.06
C ILE A 61 -12.08 6.01 -7.07
N ARG A 62 -12.97 5.04 -7.11
CA ARG A 62 -14.43 5.25 -7.26
C ARG A 62 -15.18 5.21 -5.94
N VAL A 63 -14.68 4.45 -4.96
CA VAL A 63 -15.36 4.18 -3.71
C VAL A 63 -14.37 4.27 -2.53
N ASN A 64 -14.89 4.67 -1.37
CA ASN A 64 -14.16 4.64 -0.12
C ASN A 64 -14.24 3.27 0.58
N GLU A 65 -13.54 3.09 1.70
CA GLU A 65 -13.50 1.84 2.45
C GLU A 65 -14.89 1.40 2.95
N LYS A 66 -15.71 2.35 3.41
CA LYS A 66 -17.07 2.08 3.86
C LYS A 66 -17.93 1.54 2.71
N GLN A 67 -17.83 2.10 1.52
CA GLN A 67 -18.55 1.66 0.33
C GLN A 67 -18.04 0.29 -0.17
N MET A 68 -16.71 0.06 -0.16
CA MET A 68 -16.12 -1.24 -0.49
C MET A 68 -16.63 -2.37 0.42
N ASN A 69 -16.83 -2.06 1.71
CA ASN A 69 -17.32 -3.04 2.68
C ASN A 69 -18.82 -3.34 2.61
N GLN A 70 -19.60 -2.63 1.79
CA GLN A 70 -21.03 -2.88 1.64
C GLN A 70 -21.35 -4.12 0.79
N LYS A 71 -20.56 -4.34 -0.26
CA LYS A 71 -20.71 -5.47 -1.19
C LYS A 71 -19.35 -5.89 -1.73
N ALA A 72 -19.15 -7.19 -1.95
CA ALA A 72 -17.90 -7.71 -2.50
C ALA A 72 -17.59 -7.10 -3.88
N GLU A 73 -18.61 -6.88 -4.71
CA GLU A 73 -18.48 -6.32 -6.06
C GLU A 73 -17.92 -4.89 -6.05
N ASN A 74 -18.16 -4.12 -4.99
CA ASN A 74 -17.62 -2.77 -4.87
C ASN A 74 -16.08 -2.76 -4.80
N GLN A 75 -15.45 -3.87 -4.41
CA GLN A 75 -13.99 -3.98 -4.35
C GLN A 75 -13.34 -4.00 -5.74
N TYR A 76 -14.10 -4.26 -6.81
CA TYR A 76 -13.64 -4.15 -8.19
C TYR A 76 -13.69 -2.72 -8.74
N LEU A 77 -14.33 -1.79 -8.04
CA LEU A 77 -14.50 -0.41 -8.53
C LEU A 77 -13.22 0.42 -8.39
N ASN A 78 -12.38 0.11 -7.40
CA ASN A 78 -11.05 0.71 -7.28
C ASN A 78 -10.04 -0.20 -8.01
N GLN A 79 -9.30 0.37 -8.94
CA GLN A 79 -8.33 -0.36 -9.76
C GLN A 79 -7.01 0.41 -9.84
N ALA A 80 -5.93 -0.31 -10.04
CA ALA A 80 -4.64 0.32 -10.27
C ALA A 80 -3.74 -0.55 -11.15
N ALA A 81 -3.02 0.07 -12.08
CA ALA A 81 -1.92 -0.57 -12.77
C ALA A 81 -0.70 -0.68 -11.83
N PRO A 82 -0.05 -1.84 -11.68
CA PRO A 82 1.13 -1.97 -10.82
C PRO A 82 2.26 -0.97 -11.14
N SER A 83 2.45 -0.64 -12.43
CA SER A 83 3.41 0.36 -12.89
C SER A 83 3.11 1.75 -12.32
N ASP A 84 1.83 2.13 -12.28
CA ASP A 84 1.41 3.45 -11.80
C ASP A 84 1.55 3.53 -10.28
N VAL A 85 1.24 2.45 -9.56
CA VAL A 85 1.46 2.38 -8.10
C VAL A 85 2.95 2.51 -7.77
N ALA A 86 3.82 1.74 -8.43
CA ALA A 86 5.27 1.83 -8.22
C ALA A 86 5.81 3.20 -8.66
N GLY A 87 5.31 3.75 -9.78
CA GLY A 87 5.66 5.08 -10.30
C GLY A 87 5.25 6.21 -9.36
N LEU A 88 4.07 6.14 -8.74
CA LEU A 88 3.60 7.11 -7.75
C LEU A 88 4.51 7.10 -6.51
N ILE A 89 4.84 5.92 -5.98
CA ILE A 89 5.78 5.80 -4.86
C ILE A 89 7.13 6.41 -5.24
N LYS A 90 7.65 6.08 -6.43
CA LYS A 90 8.90 6.67 -6.95
C LYS A 90 8.82 8.19 -7.03
N LEU A 91 7.75 8.74 -7.59
CA LEU A 91 7.54 10.19 -7.69
C LEU A 91 7.67 10.87 -6.32
N VAL A 92 6.97 10.32 -5.32
CA VAL A 92 6.93 10.88 -3.96
C VAL A 92 8.29 10.85 -3.28
N PHE A 93 9.10 9.83 -3.52
CA PHE A 93 10.41 9.67 -2.86
C PHE A 93 11.59 10.28 -3.63
N GLU A 94 11.49 10.44 -4.96
CA GLU A 94 12.59 10.95 -5.77
C GLU A 94 12.40 12.40 -6.25
N LYS A 95 11.17 12.90 -6.26
CA LYS A 95 10.87 14.26 -6.74
C LYS A 95 10.51 15.19 -5.57
N ASP A 96 10.59 16.50 -5.82
CA ASP A 96 10.28 17.51 -4.81
C ASP A 96 8.76 17.79 -4.70
N VAL A 97 7.97 16.72 -4.63
CA VAL A 97 6.51 16.81 -4.39
C VAL A 97 6.18 16.92 -2.90
N LEU A 98 7.10 16.49 -2.04
CA LEU A 98 7.03 16.63 -0.59
C LEU A 98 8.30 17.31 -0.06
N SER A 99 8.17 18.06 1.04
CA SER A 99 9.35 18.52 1.79
C SER A 99 10.17 17.32 2.29
N ALA A 100 11.46 17.54 2.57
CA ALA A 100 12.33 16.49 3.11
C ALA A 100 11.80 15.89 4.42
N GLU A 101 11.19 16.73 5.28
CA GLU A 101 10.56 16.31 6.54
C GLU A 101 9.35 15.41 6.30
N HIS A 102 8.42 15.82 5.42
CA HIS A 102 7.23 15.03 5.11
C HIS A 102 7.58 13.72 4.38
N ARG A 103 8.60 13.73 3.51
CA ARG A 103 9.11 12.54 2.84
C ARG A 103 9.71 11.56 3.85
N LYS A 104 10.49 12.06 4.81
CA LYS A 104 11.03 11.25 5.89
C LYS A 104 9.92 10.66 6.76
N PHE A 105 8.95 11.47 7.17
CA PHE A 105 7.79 11.01 7.93
C PHE A 105 7.05 9.88 7.21
N LEU A 106 6.75 10.06 5.91
CA LEU A 106 6.09 9.01 5.11
C LEU A 106 6.93 7.74 5.04
N ALA A 107 8.25 7.85 4.82
CA ALA A 107 9.15 6.70 4.82
C ALA A 107 9.11 5.96 6.16
N ASP A 108 9.19 6.69 7.27
CA ASP A 108 9.20 6.12 8.62
C ASP A 108 7.90 5.33 8.92
N ILE A 109 6.73 5.87 8.54
CA ILE A 109 5.46 5.15 8.76
C ILE A 109 5.27 3.97 7.81
N MET A 110 5.77 4.03 6.57
CA MET A 110 5.77 2.88 5.65
C MET A 110 6.69 1.76 6.13
N ILE A 111 7.84 2.07 6.72
CA ILE A 111 8.77 1.08 7.31
C ILE A 111 8.14 0.40 8.54
N LYS A 112 7.30 1.12 9.30
CA LYS A 112 6.58 0.59 10.47
C LYS A 112 5.39 -0.30 10.10
N THR A 113 5.05 -0.46 8.82
CA THR A 113 3.89 -1.27 8.39
C THR A 113 3.90 -2.64 9.06
N SER A 114 2.82 -2.93 9.77
CA SER A 114 2.65 -4.15 10.59
C SER A 114 2.00 -5.31 9.83
N THR A 115 1.46 -5.05 8.64
CA THR A 115 0.77 -6.03 7.79
C THR A 115 1.69 -6.57 6.71
N GLY A 116 1.44 -7.80 6.19
CA GLY A 116 2.14 -8.36 5.02
C GLY A 116 3.60 -8.75 5.25
N ALA A 117 3.97 -9.13 6.49
CA ALA A 117 5.32 -9.61 6.79
C ALA A 117 5.70 -10.87 5.99
N ASP A 118 4.71 -11.60 5.49
CA ASP A 118 4.78 -12.83 4.70
C ASP A 118 4.77 -12.60 3.18
N LYS A 119 4.62 -11.34 2.73
CA LYS A 119 4.57 -10.95 1.30
C LYS A 119 5.95 -10.49 0.80
N ILE A 120 6.04 -9.32 0.16
CA ILE A 120 7.30 -8.77 -0.38
C ILE A 120 8.43 -8.82 0.66
N LYS A 121 8.13 -8.46 1.91
CA LYS A 121 9.11 -8.45 3.01
C LYS A 121 9.79 -9.79 3.23
N LEU A 122 9.06 -10.90 3.14
CA LEU A 122 9.62 -12.25 3.32
C LEU A 122 10.65 -12.61 2.23
N GLY A 123 10.53 -12.05 1.04
CA GLY A 123 11.48 -12.27 -0.06
C GLY A 123 12.77 -11.46 0.02
N LEU A 124 12.90 -10.56 1.00
CA LEU A 124 14.06 -9.70 1.17
C LEU A 124 15.01 -10.26 2.25
N PRO A 125 16.34 -10.11 2.07
CA PRO A 125 17.30 -10.49 3.11
C PRO A 125 17.09 -9.70 4.41
N PRO A 126 17.47 -10.28 5.58
CA PRO A 126 17.44 -9.56 6.85
C PRO A 126 18.27 -8.27 6.79
N GLY A 127 17.72 -7.19 7.38
CA GLY A 127 18.39 -5.89 7.47
C GLY A 127 18.18 -4.97 6.25
N VAL A 128 17.55 -5.45 5.18
CA VAL A 128 17.13 -4.59 4.06
C VAL A 128 16.00 -3.68 4.51
N ILE A 129 16.11 -2.39 4.20
CA ILE A 129 15.07 -1.40 4.51
C ILE A 129 13.94 -1.55 3.48
N PHE A 130 12.73 -1.80 3.98
CA PHE A 130 11.52 -1.91 3.18
C PHE A 130 10.39 -1.10 3.81
N GLY A 131 9.95 -0.07 3.11
CA GLY A 131 8.75 0.69 3.47
C GLY A 131 7.62 0.36 2.51
N HIS A 132 6.44 -0.07 3.03
CA HIS A 132 5.39 -0.60 2.18
C HIS A 132 3.97 -0.34 2.68
N LYS A 133 3.00 -0.64 1.82
CA LYS A 133 1.58 -0.69 2.14
C LYS A 133 0.95 -1.91 1.47
N THR A 134 0.19 -2.67 2.25
CA THR A 134 -0.58 -3.82 1.76
C THR A 134 -2.02 -3.45 1.44
N GLY A 135 -2.65 -4.23 0.56
CA GLY A 135 -4.10 -4.24 0.31
C GLY A 135 -4.60 -5.67 0.24
N SER A 136 -5.68 -5.99 0.94
CA SER A 136 -6.24 -7.34 0.95
C SER A 136 -7.76 -7.27 0.96
N SER A 137 -8.38 -7.87 -0.04
CA SER A 137 -9.84 -7.96 -0.17
C SER A 137 -10.43 -9.09 0.66
N SER A 138 -11.75 -9.14 0.73
CA SER A 138 -12.48 -10.37 1.08
C SER A 138 -12.44 -11.38 -0.08
N ARG A 139 -13.05 -12.55 0.14
CA ARG A 139 -13.29 -13.55 -0.91
C ARG A 139 -14.73 -13.48 -1.38
N THR A 140 -14.96 -13.77 -2.65
CA THR A 140 -16.29 -13.99 -3.20
C THR A 140 -16.94 -15.26 -2.62
N ALA A 141 -18.23 -15.46 -2.87
CA ALA A 141 -18.93 -16.70 -2.48
C ALA A 141 -18.28 -17.96 -3.07
N ASP A 142 -17.65 -17.85 -4.25
CA ASP A 142 -16.92 -18.94 -4.93
C ASP A 142 -15.47 -19.08 -4.44
N GLY A 143 -15.11 -18.38 -3.38
CA GLY A 143 -13.77 -18.47 -2.76
C GLY A 143 -12.67 -17.70 -3.48
N ILE A 144 -13.01 -16.87 -4.49
CA ILE A 144 -12.03 -16.06 -5.23
C ILE A 144 -11.57 -14.89 -4.37
N LYS A 145 -10.26 -14.73 -4.17
CA LYS A 145 -9.64 -13.54 -3.58
C LYS A 145 -9.61 -12.44 -4.62
N ILE A 146 -10.36 -11.36 -4.40
CA ILE A 146 -10.51 -10.28 -5.38
C ILE A 146 -9.19 -9.55 -5.57
N ALA A 147 -8.51 -9.21 -4.48
CA ALA A 147 -7.21 -8.56 -4.51
C ALA A 147 -6.35 -8.95 -3.30
N ASP A 148 -5.04 -9.13 -3.54
CA ASP A 148 -4.04 -9.39 -2.49
C ASP A 148 -2.71 -8.74 -2.88
N ASN A 149 -2.51 -7.51 -2.42
CA ASN A 149 -1.53 -6.59 -2.96
C ASN A 149 -0.48 -6.21 -1.91
N ASP A 150 0.71 -5.84 -2.38
CA ASP A 150 1.76 -5.23 -1.58
C ASP A 150 2.62 -4.32 -2.48
N ALA A 151 2.91 -3.10 -2.03
CA ALA A 151 3.71 -2.16 -2.81
C ALA A 151 4.55 -1.27 -1.89
N GLY A 152 5.73 -0.89 -2.35
CA GLY A 152 6.63 -0.07 -1.54
C GLY A 152 7.96 0.26 -2.21
N PHE A 153 8.89 0.73 -1.39
CA PHE A 153 10.27 0.98 -1.77
C PHE A 153 11.22 0.06 -1.00
N VAL A 154 12.29 -0.37 -1.64
CA VAL A 154 13.36 -1.18 -1.05
C VAL A 154 14.67 -0.43 -1.21
N THR A 155 15.38 -0.18 -0.10
CA THR A 155 16.71 0.41 -0.13
C THR A 155 17.77 -0.68 0.00
N LEU A 156 18.60 -0.81 -1.02
CA LEU A 156 19.69 -1.77 -1.08
C LEU A 156 20.85 -1.37 -0.17
N THR A 157 21.72 -2.31 0.14
CA THR A 157 22.92 -2.08 1.00
C THR A 157 23.91 -1.05 0.44
N ASN A 158 23.90 -0.82 -0.88
CA ASN A 158 24.69 0.22 -1.54
C ASN A 158 24.03 1.61 -1.52
N GLY A 159 22.87 1.75 -0.84
CA GLY A 159 22.11 2.99 -0.74
C GLY A 159 21.18 3.29 -1.91
N SER A 160 21.19 2.52 -2.99
CA SER A 160 20.23 2.69 -4.07
C SER A 160 18.84 2.17 -3.67
N THR A 161 17.80 2.75 -4.26
CA THR A 161 16.42 2.38 -3.95
C THR A 161 15.69 1.94 -5.22
N TYR A 162 14.87 0.89 -5.13
CA TYR A 162 13.92 0.53 -6.16
C TYR A 162 12.49 0.50 -5.62
N TYR A 163 11.53 0.57 -6.52
CA TYR A 163 10.10 0.62 -6.21
C TYR A 163 9.42 -0.61 -6.81
N ILE A 164 8.59 -1.25 -6.03
CA ILE A 164 7.95 -2.52 -6.37
C ILE A 164 6.47 -2.48 -6.03
N ALA A 165 5.64 -3.01 -6.93
CA ALA A 165 4.24 -3.28 -6.68
C ALA A 165 3.90 -4.68 -7.18
N VAL A 166 3.39 -5.52 -6.30
CA VAL A 166 2.86 -6.86 -6.62
C VAL A 166 1.37 -6.81 -6.35
N MET A 167 0.59 -7.01 -7.41
CA MET A 167 -0.87 -6.95 -7.36
C MET A 167 -1.43 -8.28 -7.88
N ILE A 168 -2.03 -9.05 -6.97
CA ILE A 168 -2.66 -10.33 -7.26
C ILE A 168 -4.17 -10.10 -7.30
N THR A 169 -4.81 -10.48 -8.39
CA THR A 169 -6.25 -10.33 -8.58
C THR A 169 -6.89 -11.65 -8.96
N GLU A 170 -8.15 -11.84 -8.55
CA GLU A 170 -8.99 -13.00 -8.87
C GLU A 170 -8.33 -14.36 -8.58
N SER A 171 -7.60 -14.44 -7.48
CA SER A 171 -6.88 -15.65 -7.12
C SER A 171 -7.80 -16.70 -6.48
N LYS A 172 -7.68 -17.94 -6.97
CA LYS A 172 -8.28 -19.13 -6.36
C LYS A 172 -7.37 -19.77 -5.31
N HIS A 173 -6.13 -19.32 -5.20
CA HIS A 173 -5.19 -19.80 -4.19
C HIS A 173 -5.54 -19.25 -2.81
N ASP A 174 -5.09 -19.92 -1.76
CA ASP A 174 -5.19 -19.43 -0.39
C ASP A 174 -4.27 -18.21 -0.16
N ASP A 175 -4.45 -17.52 0.95
CA ASP A 175 -3.69 -16.30 1.27
C ASP A 175 -2.20 -16.61 1.46
N ARG A 176 -1.85 -17.83 1.93
CA ARG A 176 -0.46 -18.26 2.07
C ARG A 176 0.23 -18.43 0.72
N ALA A 177 -0.45 -19.03 -0.25
CA ALA A 177 0.10 -19.21 -1.59
C ALA A 177 0.27 -17.86 -2.31
N ASN A 178 -0.70 -16.93 -2.15
CA ASN A 178 -0.57 -15.58 -2.68
C ASN A 178 0.61 -14.82 -2.04
N ALA A 179 0.75 -14.88 -0.72
CA ALA A 179 1.87 -14.27 -0.02
C ALA A 179 3.22 -14.84 -0.46
N ALA A 180 3.32 -16.18 -0.59
CA ALA A 180 4.51 -16.85 -1.08
C ALA A 180 4.89 -16.42 -2.51
N LEU A 181 3.91 -16.22 -3.40
CA LEU A 181 4.14 -15.70 -4.75
C LEU A 181 4.73 -14.29 -4.70
N ALA A 182 4.17 -13.40 -3.87
CA ALA A 182 4.70 -12.04 -3.70
C ALA A 182 6.14 -12.05 -3.16
N ALA A 183 6.44 -12.95 -2.20
CA ALA A 183 7.78 -13.13 -1.66
C ALA A 183 8.78 -13.64 -2.72
N GLN A 184 8.39 -14.62 -3.54
CA GLN A 184 9.23 -15.13 -4.62
C GLN A 184 9.53 -14.07 -5.67
N ILE A 185 8.54 -13.26 -6.08
CA ILE A 185 8.74 -12.13 -6.99
C ILE A 185 9.74 -11.15 -6.39
N SER A 186 9.55 -10.78 -5.12
CA SER A 186 10.45 -9.87 -4.40
C SER A 186 11.88 -10.40 -4.36
N GLN A 187 12.08 -11.66 -4.00
CA GLN A 187 13.39 -12.31 -3.97
C GLN A 187 14.06 -12.30 -5.34
N THR A 188 13.30 -12.61 -6.39
CA THR A 188 13.82 -12.63 -7.76
C THR A 188 14.29 -11.25 -8.19
N VAL A 189 13.48 -10.21 -7.96
CA VAL A 189 13.84 -8.82 -8.27
C VAL A 189 15.06 -8.36 -7.48
N TYR A 190 15.08 -8.66 -6.17
CA TYR A 190 16.22 -8.29 -5.31
C TYR A 190 17.52 -8.94 -5.81
N ASN A 191 17.50 -10.25 -6.08
CA ASN A 191 18.67 -10.98 -6.57
C ASN A 191 19.16 -10.40 -7.92
N TYR A 192 18.24 -10.16 -8.87
CA TYR A 192 18.58 -9.57 -10.16
C TYR A 192 19.30 -8.21 -9.99
N LEU A 193 18.73 -7.31 -9.20
CA LEU A 193 19.29 -5.96 -9.01
C LEU A 193 20.60 -5.94 -8.19
N THR A 194 20.90 -7.00 -7.45
CA THR A 194 22.13 -7.10 -6.65
C THR A 194 23.24 -7.89 -7.35
N THR A 195 22.88 -8.76 -8.32
CA THR A 195 23.86 -9.61 -9.04
C THR A 195 24.45 -8.91 -10.26
N GLU A 196 23.71 -7.99 -10.93
CA GLU A 196 24.18 -7.30 -12.14
C GLU A 196 25.22 -6.19 -11.91
N LYS A 197 25.68 -5.94 -10.68
CA LYS A 197 26.67 -4.88 -10.37
C LYS A 197 28.05 -5.41 -10.00
N THR A 198 28.43 -6.56 -10.48
CA THR A 198 29.78 -7.15 -10.28
C THR A 198 30.67 -7.07 -11.51
N ASP A 199 30.30 -6.23 -12.51
CA ASP A 199 31.17 -5.92 -13.65
C ASP A 199 31.82 -4.53 -13.54
#